data_01760563fb709f1d81e819552ba9c4ce
#
_entry.id   01760563fb709f1d81e819552ba9c4ce
#
_cell.length_a   1.000
_cell.length_b   1.000
_cell.length_c   1.000
_cell.angle_alpha   90.00
_cell.angle_beta   90.00
_cell.angle_gamma   90.00
#
_symmetry.space_group_name_H-M   'P 1'
#
loop_
_entity.id
_entity.type
_entity.pdbx_description
1 polymer ?
#
loop_
_entity_poly.entity_id
_entity_poly.type
_entity_poly.pdbx_seq_one_letter_code
_entity_poly.pdbx_strand_id
1 'polypeptide(L)'
;MSLIDSLIQCPACMSECKLSFAIADEVRTEWIFCKCGTVFHQGRVDKSIFNEDYHKKVTEFKALPERCDYIMRQYLPIVRELTYGRRFLDIGHGFDHYINALKKDGWITEGIDLLPHGYIVGDFETYKFKDTYDFILMSRILESFHNPIKSLYKAKELLNTNGVMLIITPDAELIYEKGMFDFGNWNPNDKSIIFSERQLKKILETIGFKVILSRKDTERRALGWNHVHMLVQKVN
;
A
#
# COMPACT_ATOMS: atom_id res chain seq x y z
N MET A 1 -12.18 29.73 24.79
CA MET A 1 -12.49 29.39 23.38
C MET A 1 -12.77 27.91 23.34
N SER A 2 -14.04 27.53 23.18
CA SER A 2 -14.47 26.13 23.09
C SER A 2 -13.89 25.52 21.81
N LEU A 3 -13.02 24.53 21.96
CA LEU A 3 -12.70 23.62 20.86
C LEU A 3 -14.00 22.96 20.43
N ILE A 4 -14.54 23.37 19.30
CA ILE A 4 -15.67 22.72 18.65
C ILE A 4 -15.20 21.29 18.39
N ASP A 5 -15.86 20.30 19.02
CA ASP A 5 -15.74 18.87 18.71
C ASP A 5 -16.16 18.66 17.25
N SER A 6 -15.26 18.94 16.31
CA SER A 6 -15.50 18.63 14.90
C SER A 6 -15.37 17.12 14.75
N LEU A 7 -16.52 16.47 14.60
CA LEU A 7 -16.59 15.06 14.28
C LEU A 7 -15.98 14.85 12.90
N ILE A 8 -14.95 14.00 12.83
CA ILE A 8 -14.22 13.70 11.61
C ILE A 8 -14.61 12.29 11.15
N GLN A 9 -14.99 12.14 9.90
CA GLN A 9 -15.33 10.83 9.36
C GLN A 9 -14.07 10.04 9.00
N CYS A 10 -14.02 8.79 9.46
CA CYS A 10 -12.97 7.86 9.08
C CYS A 10 -13.10 7.49 7.59
N PRO A 11 -12.04 7.67 6.77
CA PRO A 11 -12.09 7.34 5.35
C PRO A 11 -12.21 5.83 5.07
N ALA A 12 -11.93 4.99 6.06
CA ALA A 12 -11.98 3.54 5.92
C ALA A 12 -13.33 2.91 6.27
N CYS A 13 -14.05 3.44 7.26
CA CYS A 13 -15.31 2.85 7.74
C CYS A 13 -16.49 3.84 7.83
N MET A 14 -16.26 5.10 7.49
CA MET A 14 -17.24 6.20 7.51
C MET A 14 -17.81 6.53 8.90
N SER A 15 -17.28 5.91 9.96
CA SER A 15 -17.69 6.24 11.33
C SER A 15 -17.13 7.58 11.78
N GLU A 16 -17.85 8.26 12.64
CA GLU A 16 -17.38 9.48 13.29
C GLU A 16 -16.25 9.14 14.29
N CYS A 17 -15.17 9.90 14.21
CA CYS A 17 -14.02 9.80 15.08
C CYS A 17 -13.88 11.09 15.90
N LYS A 18 -13.50 10.94 17.17
CA LYS A 18 -13.03 12.07 17.97
C LYS A 18 -11.53 12.26 17.70
N LEU A 19 -11.09 13.51 17.63
CA LEU A 19 -9.68 13.86 17.59
C LEU A 19 -8.97 13.21 18.78
N SER A 20 -8.05 12.29 18.49
CA SER A 20 -7.07 11.83 19.46
C SER A 20 -5.71 12.24 18.94
N PHE A 21 -5.07 13.15 19.66
CA PHE A 21 -3.80 13.72 19.24
C PHE A 21 -2.67 12.73 19.45
N ALA A 22 -1.90 12.54 18.41
CA ALA A 22 -0.58 12.02 18.50
C ALA A 22 0.33 12.96 17.70
N ILE A 23 1.22 13.65 18.39
CA ILE A 23 2.23 14.46 17.75
C ILE A 23 3.35 13.51 17.37
N ALA A 24 3.41 13.17 16.10
CA ALA A 24 4.58 12.52 15.54
C ALA A 24 5.40 13.64 14.87
N ASP A 25 6.62 13.85 15.38
CA ASP A 25 7.67 14.70 14.84
C ASP A 25 7.50 16.24 14.92
N GLU A 26 8.47 16.95 14.33
CA GLU A 26 8.58 18.42 14.29
C GLU A 26 7.42 19.11 13.52
N VAL A 27 6.61 18.35 12.79
CA VAL A 27 5.57 18.84 11.87
C VAL A 27 4.18 18.96 12.52
N ARG A 28 4.02 18.55 13.77
CA ARG A 28 2.74 18.61 14.53
C ARG A 28 1.53 18.04 13.75
N THR A 29 1.69 16.92 13.09
CA THR A 29 0.59 16.26 12.38
C THR A 29 -0.38 15.64 13.37
N GLU A 30 -1.65 15.98 13.25
CA GLU A 30 -2.72 15.42 14.05
C GLU A 30 -3.19 14.10 13.44
N TRP A 31 -2.86 12.99 14.09
CA TRP A 31 -3.33 11.67 13.68
C TRP A 31 -4.58 11.26 14.44
N ILE A 32 -5.52 10.69 13.73
CA ILE A 32 -6.83 10.29 14.22
C ILE A 32 -6.89 8.77 14.29
N PHE A 33 -7.21 8.26 15.46
CA PHE A 33 -7.35 6.83 15.72
C PHE A 33 -8.82 6.44 15.69
N CYS A 34 -9.21 5.64 14.70
CA CYS A 34 -10.58 5.17 14.55
C CYS A 34 -10.81 3.85 15.30
N LYS A 35 -12.03 3.64 15.81
CA LYS A 35 -12.45 2.36 16.42
C LYS A 35 -12.35 1.15 15.49
N CYS A 36 -12.32 1.36 14.18
CA CYS A 36 -12.08 0.28 13.21
C CYS A 36 -10.61 -0.18 13.18
N GLY A 37 -9.71 0.49 13.90
CA GLY A 37 -8.28 0.24 13.95
C GLY A 37 -7.46 1.03 12.93
N THR A 38 -8.10 1.75 12.02
CA THR A 38 -7.40 2.62 11.05
C THR A 38 -6.90 3.89 11.72
N VAL A 39 -5.71 4.32 11.34
CA VAL A 39 -5.10 5.57 11.77
C VAL A 39 -4.89 6.46 10.53
N PHE A 40 -5.27 7.72 10.61
CA PHE A 40 -5.20 8.64 9.48
C PHE A 40 -5.06 10.09 9.93
N HIS A 41 -4.71 10.98 9.01
CA HIS A 41 -4.75 12.42 9.24
C HIS A 41 -5.52 13.13 8.11
N GLN A 42 -5.94 14.36 8.35
CA GLN A 42 -6.73 15.13 7.38
C GLN A 42 -5.89 15.81 6.30
N GLY A 43 -4.57 15.82 6.45
CA GLY A 43 -3.63 16.35 5.45
C GLY A 43 -3.58 15.45 4.22
N ARG A 44 -3.15 16.04 3.11
CA ARG A 44 -2.83 15.30 1.89
C ARG A 44 -1.34 15.08 1.81
N VAL A 45 -0.94 13.90 1.36
CA VAL A 45 0.46 13.64 1.01
C VAL A 45 0.86 14.56 -0.13
N ASP A 46 1.95 15.29 0.07
CA ASP A 46 2.54 16.06 -1.02
C ASP A 46 3.32 15.11 -1.93
N LYS A 47 2.74 14.78 -3.08
CA LYS A 47 3.35 13.83 -4.02
C LYS A 47 4.69 14.31 -4.60
N SER A 48 5.03 15.59 -4.49
CA SER A 48 6.33 16.12 -4.95
C SER A 48 7.51 15.62 -4.11
N ILE A 49 7.26 15.11 -2.91
CA ILE A 49 8.31 14.51 -2.08
C ILE A 49 8.86 13.20 -2.67
N PHE A 50 8.06 12.48 -3.49
CA PHE A 50 8.48 11.23 -4.14
C PHE A 50 9.38 11.52 -5.35
N ASN A 51 10.53 12.14 -5.09
CA ASN A 51 11.56 12.46 -6.06
C ASN A 51 12.76 11.48 -5.94
N GLU A 52 13.77 11.66 -6.79
CA GLU A 52 14.95 10.80 -6.78
C GLU A 52 15.67 10.76 -5.43
N ASP A 53 15.74 11.89 -4.71
CA ASP A 53 16.41 11.95 -3.41
C ASP A 53 15.66 11.16 -2.34
N TYR A 54 14.33 11.21 -2.35
CA TYR A 54 13.50 10.36 -1.50
C TYR A 54 13.78 8.87 -1.78
N HIS A 55 13.77 8.50 -3.04
CA HIS A 55 13.99 7.11 -3.44
C HIS A 55 15.41 6.62 -3.12
N LYS A 56 16.44 7.45 -3.32
CA LYS A 56 17.82 7.15 -2.90
C LYS A 56 17.90 6.89 -1.40
N LYS A 57 17.34 7.77 -0.57
CA LYS A 57 17.30 7.60 0.89
C LYS A 57 16.57 6.30 1.28
N VAL A 58 15.43 6.02 0.66
CA VAL A 58 14.67 4.78 0.90
C VAL A 58 15.48 3.54 0.51
N THR A 59 16.31 3.62 -0.52
CA THR A 59 17.16 2.51 -0.99
C THR A 59 18.36 2.28 -0.09
N GLU A 60 19.02 3.33 0.37
CA GLU A 60 20.18 3.24 1.28
C GLU A 60 19.84 2.54 2.60
N PHE A 61 18.59 2.68 3.07
CA PHE A 61 18.13 2.07 4.33
C PHE A 61 17.54 0.66 4.19
N LYS A 62 17.41 0.13 2.97
CA LYS A 62 16.66 -1.12 2.73
C LYS A 62 17.40 -1.98 1.70
N ALA A 63 17.69 -3.22 2.05
CA ALA A 63 18.15 -4.27 1.14
C ALA A 63 17.03 -4.62 0.12
N LEU A 64 16.73 -3.68 -0.78
CA LEU A 64 15.56 -3.74 -1.66
C LEU A 64 15.56 -4.94 -2.62
N PRO A 65 16.70 -5.30 -3.29
CA PRO A 65 16.73 -6.47 -4.16
C PRO A 65 16.45 -7.78 -3.41
N GLU A 66 17.09 -7.98 -2.27
CA GLU A 66 16.90 -9.18 -1.43
C GLU A 66 15.47 -9.29 -0.89
N ARG A 67 14.87 -8.15 -0.58
CA ARG A 67 13.48 -8.07 -0.18
C ARG A 67 12.53 -8.46 -1.30
N CYS A 68 12.75 -7.94 -2.51
CA CYS A 68 11.94 -8.27 -3.67
C CYS A 68 12.04 -9.75 -4.01
N ASP A 69 13.24 -10.32 -3.97
CA ASP A 69 13.47 -11.74 -4.16
C ASP A 69 12.76 -12.60 -3.10
N TYR A 70 12.80 -12.17 -1.84
CA TYR A 70 12.08 -12.89 -0.77
C TYR A 70 10.57 -12.84 -1.01
N ILE A 71 9.99 -11.66 -1.27
CA ILE A 71 8.56 -11.51 -1.54
C ILE A 71 8.16 -12.35 -2.75
N MET A 72 8.89 -12.29 -3.84
CA MET A 72 8.57 -13.06 -5.03
C MET A 72 8.63 -14.57 -4.78
N ARG A 73 9.62 -15.06 -4.06
CA ARG A 73 9.69 -16.48 -3.65
C ARG A 73 8.49 -16.93 -2.82
N GLN A 74 7.94 -16.06 -1.99
CA GLN A 74 6.79 -16.41 -1.15
C GLN A 74 5.47 -16.40 -1.92
N TYR A 75 5.28 -15.44 -2.81
CA TYR A 75 3.96 -15.19 -3.42
C TYR A 75 3.83 -15.67 -4.86
N LEU A 76 4.89 -15.64 -5.64
CA LEU A 76 4.83 -15.99 -7.06
C LEU A 76 4.35 -17.42 -7.35
N PRO A 77 4.71 -18.45 -6.58
CA PRO A 77 4.14 -19.79 -6.75
C PRO A 77 2.60 -19.78 -6.62
N ILE A 78 2.08 -19.08 -5.60
CA ILE A 78 0.63 -18.98 -5.36
C ILE A 78 -0.04 -18.20 -6.50
N VAL A 79 0.57 -17.07 -6.92
CA VAL A 79 0.06 -16.27 -8.04
C VAL A 79 -0.04 -17.09 -9.31
N ARG A 80 0.96 -17.93 -9.60
CA ARG A 80 0.99 -18.79 -10.80
C ARG A 80 -0.12 -19.87 -10.79
N GLU A 81 -0.51 -20.35 -9.63
CA GLU A 81 -1.60 -21.32 -9.49
C GLU A 81 -2.98 -20.66 -9.67
N LEU A 82 -3.08 -19.38 -9.32
CA LEU A 82 -4.35 -18.65 -9.33
C LEU A 82 -4.63 -17.94 -10.66
N THR A 83 -3.61 -17.66 -11.47
CA THR A 83 -3.74 -16.87 -12.71
C THR A 83 -3.36 -17.69 -13.94
N TYR A 84 -4.04 -17.44 -15.06
CA TYR A 84 -3.74 -18.11 -16.34
C TYR A 84 -2.79 -17.28 -17.22
N GLY A 85 -2.84 -15.96 -17.08
CA GLY A 85 -2.02 -15.04 -17.85
C GLY A 85 -0.73 -14.65 -17.13
N ARG A 86 0.05 -13.80 -17.78
CA ARG A 86 1.37 -13.38 -17.33
C ARG A 86 1.60 -11.86 -17.48
N ARG A 87 0.53 -11.07 -17.40
CA ARG A 87 0.65 -9.60 -17.43
C ARG A 87 0.70 -9.06 -16.00
N PHE A 88 1.76 -8.35 -15.70
CA PHE A 88 2.06 -7.82 -14.37
C PHE A 88 2.11 -6.28 -14.39
N LEU A 89 1.47 -5.66 -13.40
CA LEU A 89 1.58 -4.22 -13.13
C LEU A 89 2.15 -3.99 -11.73
N ASP A 90 3.22 -3.21 -11.65
CA ASP A 90 3.76 -2.68 -10.39
C ASP A 90 3.33 -1.22 -10.19
N ILE A 91 2.55 -0.96 -9.16
CA ILE A 91 2.06 0.38 -8.84
C ILE A 91 2.98 0.99 -7.78
N GLY A 92 3.69 2.07 -8.14
CA GLY A 92 4.76 2.64 -7.34
C GLY A 92 6.03 1.79 -7.43
N HIS A 93 6.48 1.51 -8.67
CA HIS A 93 7.55 0.55 -8.95
C HIS A 93 8.94 0.96 -8.45
N GLY A 94 9.15 2.27 -8.19
CA GLY A 94 10.44 2.77 -7.70
C GLY A 94 11.60 2.41 -8.62
N PHE A 95 12.52 1.57 -8.18
CA PHE A 95 13.70 1.15 -8.92
C PHE A 95 13.55 -0.19 -9.69
N ASP A 96 12.36 -0.56 -10.09
CA ASP A 96 12.06 -1.69 -10.98
C ASP A 96 12.46 -3.09 -10.45
N HIS A 97 12.70 -3.25 -9.17
CA HIS A 97 13.18 -4.52 -8.63
C HIS A 97 12.18 -5.66 -8.87
N TYR A 98 10.88 -5.43 -8.60
CA TYR A 98 9.84 -6.43 -8.85
C TYR A 98 9.61 -6.67 -10.34
N ILE A 99 9.60 -5.59 -11.12
CA ILE A 99 9.48 -5.63 -12.58
C ILE A 99 10.59 -6.49 -13.17
N ASN A 100 11.85 -6.23 -12.79
CA ASN A 100 13.01 -6.97 -13.27
C ASN A 100 12.98 -8.45 -12.85
N ALA A 101 12.52 -8.75 -11.64
CA ALA A 101 12.37 -10.11 -11.16
C ALA A 101 11.32 -10.89 -11.97
N LEU A 102 10.13 -10.30 -12.20
CA LEU A 102 9.08 -10.95 -12.97
C LEU A 102 9.40 -11.03 -14.46
N LYS A 103 10.09 -10.04 -15.02
CA LYS A 103 10.54 -10.08 -16.41
C LYS A 103 11.49 -11.25 -16.67
N LYS A 104 12.41 -11.52 -15.75
CA LYS A 104 13.30 -12.71 -15.81
C LYS A 104 12.51 -14.01 -15.73
N ASP A 105 11.35 -14.00 -15.09
CA ASP A 105 10.44 -15.12 -14.94
C ASP A 105 9.43 -15.25 -16.11
N GLY A 106 9.59 -14.48 -17.17
CA GLY A 106 8.80 -14.54 -18.39
C GLY A 106 7.45 -13.80 -18.34
N TRP A 107 7.28 -12.87 -17.39
CA TRP A 107 6.09 -12.02 -17.35
C TRP A 107 6.20 -10.84 -18.32
N ILE A 108 5.07 -10.43 -18.87
CA ILE A 108 4.91 -9.15 -19.55
C ILE A 108 4.67 -8.11 -18.46
N THR A 109 5.67 -7.27 -18.25
CA THR A 109 5.71 -6.36 -17.09
C THR A 109 5.49 -4.91 -17.49
N GLU A 110 4.74 -4.22 -16.69
CA GLU A 110 4.52 -2.77 -16.76
C GLU A 110 4.62 -2.18 -15.36
N GLY A 111 4.95 -0.90 -15.26
CA GLY A 111 4.99 -0.18 -14.00
C GLY A 111 4.47 1.24 -14.15
N ILE A 112 3.94 1.81 -13.09
CA ILE A 112 3.59 3.22 -13.00
C ILE A 112 4.18 3.84 -11.75
N ASP A 113 4.87 4.97 -11.93
CA ASP A 113 5.45 5.76 -10.84
C ASP A 113 5.43 7.25 -11.19
N LEU A 114 5.60 8.10 -10.19
CA LEU A 114 5.80 9.53 -10.39
C LEU A 114 7.21 9.84 -10.90
N LEU A 115 8.15 8.93 -10.69
CA LEU A 115 9.53 9.05 -11.16
C LEU A 115 9.65 8.73 -12.66
N PRO A 116 10.54 9.43 -13.38
CA PRO A 116 10.75 9.23 -14.81
C PRO A 116 11.67 8.03 -15.11
N HIS A 117 11.32 6.84 -14.65
CA HIS A 117 12.09 5.62 -14.88
C HIS A 117 11.37 4.66 -15.84
N GLY A 118 11.71 4.67 -17.10
CA GLY A 118 11.56 3.59 -18.10
C GLY A 118 10.16 3.02 -18.41
N TYR A 119 9.16 3.27 -17.58
CA TYR A 119 7.78 2.77 -17.69
C TYR A 119 6.79 3.95 -17.74
N ILE A 120 5.56 3.76 -17.26
CA ILE A 120 4.57 4.83 -17.24
C ILE A 120 4.95 5.86 -16.16
N VAL A 121 5.21 7.09 -16.57
CA VAL A 121 5.37 8.22 -15.65
C VAL A 121 4.02 8.86 -15.41
N GLY A 122 3.54 8.80 -14.19
CA GLY A 122 2.25 9.40 -13.84
C GLY A 122 1.68 8.94 -12.50
N ASP A 123 0.62 9.62 -12.11
CA ASP A 123 -0.12 9.29 -10.92
C ASP A 123 -1.14 8.18 -11.19
N PHE A 124 -1.00 7.04 -10.51
CA PHE A 124 -1.93 5.92 -10.63
C PHE A 124 -3.39 6.35 -10.46
N GLU A 125 -3.68 7.27 -9.53
CA GLU A 125 -5.07 7.68 -9.26
C GLU A 125 -5.74 8.35 -10.46
N THR A 126 -4.98 9.03 -11.33
CA THR A 126 -5.51 9.78 -12.48
C THR A 126 -5.18 9.17 -13.84
N TYR A 127 -4.15 8.34 -13.94
CA TYR A 127 -3.71 7.74 -15.20
C TYR A 127 -4.78 6.79 -15.77
N LYS A 128 -4.95 6.80 -17.09
CA LYS A 128 -5.89 5.92 -17.81
C LYS A 128 -5.13 4.77 -18.47
N PHE A 129 -5.24 3.58 -17.90
CA PHE A 129 -4.67 2.37 -18.49
C PHE A 129 -5.48 1.91 -19.70
N LYS A 130 -4.78 1.29 -20.66
CA LYS A 130 -5.39 0.68 -21.84
C LYS A 130 -5.49 -0.85 -21.70
N ASP A 131 -4.65 -1.42 -20.87
CA ASP A 131 -4.50 -2.84 -20.68
C ASP A 131 -5.05 -3.30 -19.32
N THR A 132 -5.23 -4.61 -19.20
CA THR A 132 -5.58 -5.30 -17.96
C THR A 132 -4.50 -6.32 -17.60
N TYR A 133 -4.47 -6.74 -16.33
CA TYR A 133 -3.36 -7.48 -15.76
C TYR A 133 -3.84 -8.72 -15.02
N ASP A 134 -2.98 -9.73 -14.95
CA ASP A 134 -3.23 -10.97 -14.22
C ASP A 134 -2.71 -10.87 -12.78
N PHE A 135 -1.68 -10.06 -12.60
CA PHE A 135 -1.10 -9.78 -11.28
C PHE A 135 -0.82 -8.28 -11.12
N ILE A 136 -1.30 -7.69 -10.04
CA ILE A 136 -1.02 -6.31 -9.64
C ILE A 136 -0.29 -6.33 -8.30
N LEU A 137 0.77 -5.53 -8.17
CA LEU A 137 1.46 -5.29 -6.92
C LEU A 137 1.24 -3.84 -6.46
N MET A 138 0.89 -3.68 -5.18
CA MET A 138 0.93 -2.42 -4.44
C MET A 138 1.85 -2.59 -3.25
N SER A 139 3.13 -2.25 -3.39
CA SER A 139 4.10 -2.39 -2.32
C SER A 139 4.45 -1.04 -1.71
N ARG A 140 3.85 -0.73 -0.57
CA ARG A 140 4.11 0.50 0.19
C ARG A 140 3.73 1.77 -0.59
N ILE A 141 2.57 1.73 -1.20
CA ILE A 141 2.00 2.84 -1.96
C ILE A 141 0.55 3.16 -1.55
N LEU A 142 -0.21 2.16 -1.04
CA LEU A 142 -1.63 2.33 -0.70
C LEU A 142 -1.84 3.42 0.35
N GLU A 143 -0.95 3.51 1.32
CA GLU A 143 -0.96 4.51 2.40
C GLU A 143 -0.69 5.93 1.93
N SER A 144 -0.16 6.09 0.71
CA SER A 144 0.22 7.39 0.13
C SER A 144 -0.82 7.95 -0.86
N PHE A 145 -1.85 7.18 -1.20
CA PHE A 145 -2.90 7.65 -2.10
C PHE A 145 -3.80 8.69 -1.42
N HIS A 146 -4.29 9.66 -2.20
CA HIS A 146 -5.31 10.61 -1.75
C HIS A 146 -6.66 9.93 -1.53
N ASN A 147 -7.00 8.94 -2.38
CA ASN A 147 -8.24 8.18 -2.31
C ASN A 147 -7.96 6.68 -2.36
N PRO A 148 -7.39 6.08 -1.31
CA PRO A 148 -6.94 4.68 -1.33
C PRO A 148 -8.07 3.70 -1.65
N ILE A 149 -9.30 3.98 -1.20
CA ILE A 149 -10.45 3.12 -1.49
C ILE A 149 -10.79 3.15 -2.99
N LYS A 150 -10.80 4.33 -3.61
CA LYS A 150 -11.00 4.45 -5.07
C LYS A 150 -9.88 3.80 -5.85
N SER A 151 -8.65 3.89 -5.34
CA SER A 151 -7.48 3.24 -5.93
C SER A 151 -7.60 1.71 -5.90
N LEU A 152 -8.16 1.14 -4.83
CA LEU A 152 -8.46 -0.30 -4.76
C LEU A 152 -9.54 -0.74 -5.76
N TYR A 153 -10.62 0.06 -5.92
CA TYR A 153 -11.62 -0.20 -6.97
C TYR A 153 -11.00 -0.15 -8.37
N LYS A 154 -10.19 0.87 -8.64
CA LYS A 154 -9.49 0.99 -9.91
C LYS A 154 -8.57 -0.19 -10.19
N ALA A 155 -7.81 -0.63 -9.19
CA ALA A 155 -6.97 -1.82 -9.33
C ALA A 155 -7.79 -3.08 -9.63
N LYS A 156 -8.97 -3.24 -9.01
CA LYS A 156 -9.90 -4.34 -9.33
C LYS A 156 -10.37 -4.29 -10.79
N GLU A 157 -10.70 -3.10 -11.30
CA GLU A 157 -11.12 -2.94 -12.71
C GLU A 157 -10.01 -3.33 -13.68
N LEU A 158 -8.75 -3.03 -13.34
CA LEU A 158 -7.58 -3.37 -14.13
C LEU A 158 -7.20 -4.86 -14.07
N LEU A 159 -7.73 -5.63 -13.13
CA LEU A 159 -7.47 -7.06 -13.07
C LEU A 159 -8.34 -7.84 -14.06
N ASN A 160 -7.71 -8.78 -14.76
CA ASN A 160 -8.40 -9.80 -15.52
C ASN A 160 -9.29 -10.68 -14.62
N THR A 161 -10.16 -11.49 -15.22
CA THR A 161 -10.91 -12.55 -14.51
C THR A 161 -9.92 -13.46 -13.79
N ASN A 162 -10.17 -13.75 -12.52
CA ASN A 162 -9.27 -14.50 -11.63
C ASN A 162 -7.91 -13.82 -11.38
N GLY A 163 -7.70 -12.59 -11.84
CA GLY A 163 -6.50 -11.85 -11.54
C GLY A 163 -6.31 -11.64 -10.05
N VAL A 164 -5.08 -11.52 -9.61
CA VAL A 164 -4.71 -11.38 -8.21
C VAL A 164 -4.00 -10.05 -7.95
N MET A 165 -4.13 -9.56 -6.73
CA MET A 165 -3.38 -8.39 -6.26
C MET A 165 -2.68 -8.71 -4.96
N LEU A 166 -1.40 -8.35 -4.85
CA LEU A 166 -0.65 -8.36 -3.60
C LEU A 166 -0.52 -6.93 -3.10
N ILE A 167 -0.99 -6.72 -1.89
CA ILE A 167 -0.85 -5.44 -1.16
C ILE A 167 0.12 -5.65 -0.02
N ILE A 168 1.12 -4.77 0.08
CA ILE A 168 2.05 -4.69 1.20
C ILE A 168 2.00 -3.27 1.72
N THR A 169 1.47 -3.09 2.93
CA THR A 169 1.25 -1.76 3.53
C THR A 169 1.50 -1.80 5.03
N PRO A 170 1.84 -0.69 5.69
CA PRO A 170 1.93 -0.64 7.13
C PRO A 170 0.63 -1.11 7.80
N ASP A 171 0.75 -1.79 8.96
CA ASP A 171 -0.39 -2.26 9.75
C ASP A 171 -0.60 -1.40 10.99
N ALA A 172 -1.74 -0.72 11.05
CA ALA A 172 -2.09 0.14 12.18
C ALA A 172 -2.27 -0.61 13.51
N GLU A 173 -2.61 -1.90 13.49
CA GLU A 173 -2.75 -2.70 14.72
C GLU A 173 -1.43 -2.77 15.48
N LEU A 174 -0.31 -2.77 14.77
CA LEU A 174 1.01 -2.77 15.38
C LEU A 174 1.38 -1.44 16.06
N ILE A 175 0.72 -0.34 15.70
CA ILE A 175 0.85 0.94 16.42
C ILE A 175 0.27 0.80 17.83
N TYR A 176 -0.88 0.13 17.94
CA TYR A 176 -1.53 -0.11 19.23
C TYR A 176 -0.75 -1.08 20.11
N GLU A 177 -0.08 -2.07 19.52
CA GLU A 177 0.70 -3.08 20.23
C GLU A 177 2.06 -2.56 20.71
N LYS A 178 2.76 -1.79 19.86
CA LYS A 178 4.16 -1.36 20.10
C LYS A 178 4.28 0.07 20.60
N GLY A 179 3.20 0.83 20.54
CA GLY A 179 3.23 2.27 20.74
C GLY A 179 3.71 3.02 19.49
N MET A 180 3.33 4.28 19.44
CA MET A 180 3.50 5.14 18.28
C MET A 180 4.98 5.38 17.92
N PHE A 181 5.83 5.52 18.94
CA PHE A 181 7.26 5.81 18.75
C PHE A 181 8.06 4.61 18.25
N ASP A 182 7.63 3.40 18.56
CA ASP A 182 8.31 2.17 18.15
C ASP A 182 7.82 1.61 16.82
N PHE A 183 6.83 2.24 16.21
CA PHE A 183 6.24 1.77 14.95
C PHE A 183 7.20 1.88 13.76
N GLY A 184 8.15 2.81 13.76
CA GLY A 184 9.23 2.93 12.76
C GLY A 184 8.83 3.29 11.33
N ASN A 185 7.54 3.29 11.00
CA ASN A 185 6.98 3.64 9.69
C ASN A 185 6.13 4.92 9.72
N TRP A 186 6.33 5.72 10.74
CA TRP A 186 5.55 6.90 11.02
C TRP A 186 6.13 8.11 10.31
N ASN A 187 5.62 8.42 9.11
CA ASN A 187 5.99 9.63 8.41
C ASN A 187 4.74 10.27 7.80
N PRO A 188 4.23 11.37 8.36
CA PRO A 188 3.03 12.03 7.87
C PRO A 188 3.21 12.67 6.49
N ASN A 189 4.44 12.89 6.06
CA ASN A 189 4.69 13.51 4.75
C ASN A 189 4.43 12.52 3.59
N ASP A 190 4.62 11.22 3.83
CA ASP A 190 4.47 10.20 2.79
C ASP A 190 3.26 9.26 3.01
N LYS A 191 2.51 9.44 4.11
CA LYS A 191 1.35 8.60 4.43
C LYS A 191 0.19 9.44 4.94
N SER A 192 -0.99 9.26 4.37
CA SER A 192 -2.23 9.89 4.84
C SER A 192 -3.09 8.95 5.68
N ILE A 193 -2.91 7.64 5.52
CA ILE A 193 -3.71 6.62 6.17
C ILE A 193 -2.88 5.36 6.42
N ILE A 194 -3.12 4.71 7.55
CA ILE A 194 -2.58 3.38 7.86
C ILE A 194 -3.76 2.51 8.26
N PHE A 195 -4.03 1.47 7.48
CA PHE A 195 -5.13 0.55 7.74
C PHE A 195 -4.74 -0.49 8.79
N SER A 196 -5.69 -0.91 9.63
CA SER A 196 -5.55 -2.18 10.33
C SER A 196 -5.75 -3.35 9.36
N GLU A 197 -5.10 -4.47 9.61
CA GLU A 197 -5.30 -5.70 8.84
C GLU A 197 -6.80 -6.04 8.71
N ARG A 198 -7.49 -6.02 9.83
CA ARG A 198 -8.93 -6.31 9.89
C ARG A 198 -9.77 -5.39 9.01
N GLN A 199 -9.50 -4.07 9.06
CA GLN A 199 -10.27 -3.11 8.29
C GLN A 199 -9.94 -3.18 6.79
N LEU A 200 -8.67 -3.35 6.43
CA LEU A 200 -8.26 -3.54 5.05
C LEU A 200 -8.91 -4.80 4.43
N LYS A 201 -8.90 -5.91 5.16
CA LYS A 201 -9.59 -7.14 4.76
C LYS A 201 -11.07 -6.90 4.49
N LYS A 202 -11.77 -6.25 5.42
CA LYS A 202 -13.19 -5.93 5.26
C LYS A 202 -13.46 -5.05 4.03
N ILE A 203 -12.61 -4.05 3.77
CA ILE A 203 -12.72 -3.18 2.59
C ILE A 203 -12.56 -4.01 1.32
N LEU A 204 -11.54 -4.84 1.23
CA LEU A 204 -11.25 -5.66 0.05
C LEU A 204 -12.39 -6.66 -0.23
N GLU A 205 -12.93 -7.30 0.79
CA GLU A 205 -14.10 -8.18 0.66
C GLU A 205 -15.35 -7.40 0.20
N THR A 206 -15.57 -6.18 0.72
CA THR A 206 -16.68 -5.29 0.30
C THR A 206 -16.53 -4.84 -1.16
N ILE A 207 -15.30 -4.59 -1.62
CA ILE A 207 -15.00 -4.25 -3.01
C ILE A 207 -15.24 -5.47 -3.95
N GLY A 208 -15.30 -6.68 -3.40
CA GLY A 208 -15.51 -7.93 -4.13
C GLY A 208 -14.20 -8.61 -4.50
N PHE A 209 -13.26 -8.62 -3.57
CA PHE A 209 -12.11 -9.52 -3.60
C PHE A 209 -12.34 -10.69 -2.65
N LYS A 210 -11.75 -11.83 -2.99
CA LYS A 210 -11.53 -12.94 -2.05
C LYS A 210 -10.14 -12.83 -1.47
N VAL A 211 -10.02 -12.75 -0.15
CA VAL A 211 -8.72 -12.79 0.52
C VAL A 211 -8.19 -14.23 0.48
N ILE A 212 -7.08 -14.44 -0.18
CA ILE A 212 -6.40 -15.73 -0.30
C ILE A 212 -5.43 -15.95 0.87
N LEU A 213 -4.67 -14.90 1.19
CA LEU A 213 -3.69 -14.92 2.26
C LEU A 213 -3.62 -13.54 2.92
N SER A 214 -3.57 -13.53 4.24
CA SER A 214 -3.20 -12.36 5.02
C SER A 214 -2.10 -12.74 6.00
N ARG A 215 -1.01 -11.97 6.03
CA ARG A 215 0.15 -12.24 6.86
C ARG A 215 0.74 -10.94 7.38
N LYS A 216 1.04 -10.90 8.67
CA LYS A 216 1.82 -9.81 9.29
C LYS A 216 3.31 -10.13 9.20
N ASP A 217 4.09 -9.16 8.78
CA ASP A 217 5.54 -9.21 8.85
C ASP A 217 6.02 -8.32 9.99
N THR A 218 6.41 -8.98 11.08
CA THR A 218 6.89 -8.32 12.30
C THR A 218 8.39 -8.49 12.51
N GLU A 219 9.07 -9.28 11.65
CA GLU A 219 10.49 -9.56 11.81
C GLU A 219 11.35 -8.45 11.20
N ARG A 220 12.27 -7.92 12.02
CA ARG A 220 13.26 -6.92 11.61
C ARG A 220 14.15 -7.36 10.42
N ARG A 221 14.28 -8.67 10.18
CA ARG A 221 15.31 -9.23 9.27
C ARG A 221 14.89 -9.26 7.81
N ALA A 222 13.61 -9.39 7.52
CA ALA A 222 13.25 -9.68 6.14
C ALA A 222 12.85 -8.45 5.33
N LEU A 223 12.01 -7.51 5.83
CA LEU A 223 11.33 -6.68 4.83
C LEU A 223 10.88 -5.30 5.26
N GLY A 224 11.33 -4.81 6.39
CA GLY A 224 10.91 -3.50 6.87
C GLY A 224 9.53 -3.57 7.52
N TRP A 225 9.55 -3.90 8.72
CA TRP A 225 8.86 -3.43 9.88
C TRP A 225 7.35 -3.17 9.76
N ASN A 226 6.58 -4.03 10.43
CA ASN A 226 5.19 -3.74 10.75
C ASN A 226 4.29 -3.56 9.52
N HIS A 227 4.41 -4.47 8.56
CA HIS A 227 3.54 -4.50 7.39
C HIS A 227 2.58 -5.69 7.45
N VAL A 228 1.40 -5.47 6.88
CA VAL A 228 0.52 -6.55 6.47
C VAL A 228 0.74 -6.83 4.99
N HIS A 229 0.84 -8.10 4.65
CA HIS A 229 0.83 -8.60 3.29
C HIS A 229 -0.51 -9.27 3.02
N MET A 230 -1.23 -8.80 2.04
CA MET A 230 -2.55 -9.31 1.71
C MET A 230 -2.62 -9.69 0.24
N LEU A 231 -2.72 -10.99 -0.03
CA LEU A 231 -2.93 -11.52 -1.38
C LEU A 231 -4.43 -11.73 -1.58
N VAL A 232 -4.97 -11.09 -2.59
CA VAL A 232 -6.41 -11.14 -2.90
C VAL A 232 -6.65 -11.50 -4.35
N GLN A 233 -7.77 -12.16 -4.62
CA GLN A 233 -8.22 -12.53 -5.96
C GLN A 233 -9.51 -11.81 -6.29
N LYS A 234 -9.61 -11.30 -7.53
CA LYS A 234 -10.85 -10.73 -8.07
C LYS A 234 -11.93 -11.82 -8.16
N VAL A 235 -13.05 -11.57 -7.48
CA VAL A 235 -14.27 -12.39 -7.64
C VAL A 235 -15.15 -11.74 -8.69
N ASN A 236 -15.72 -12.56 -9.57
CA ASN A 236 -16.65 -12.12 -10.63
C ASN A 236 -17.97 -11.59 -10.06
#